data_e4926427a88a8eb64806d4fbe36db640
#
_entry.id   e4926427a88a8eb64806d4fbe36db640
#
_cell.length_a   1.000
_cell.length_b   1.000
_cell.length_c   1.000
_cell.angle_alpha   90.00
_cell.angle_beta   90.00
_cell.angle_gamma   90.00
#
_symmetry.space_group_name_H-M   'P 1'
#
loop_
_entity.id
_entity.type
_entity.pdbx_description
1 polymer ?
#
loop_
_entity_poly.entity_id
_entity_poly.type
_entity_poly.pdbx_seq_one_letter_code
_entity_poly.pdbx_strand_id
1 'polypeptide(L)'
;MVSVSISPKSQAEFIAALRQFAANTGQTMRDAALEQAALACQDAATFTPPMPKGGGRGLSKSAEVAGNQAVEGDIRKLYVAANDRSSNSATALLANQMAYATKTNDVSLFNKVIGSGTLQALRNLPPIMRKIANDRDYDRAFKKAKNYFNTTNPIRTEWGQGFVQDLRQPHNRIKAKFGGRIGKNVRPTMLKMLVENKGDLTSYIKERQQMVGLIKSGWASALRSLPKPVINGVPKDFGVSLLKVSWINRHTGIIGRNSLLANEKVVELSVTNTQGNVNNIGVDASVLPLVYANRIKQMKARFEKHMNTTIKQANQGSRRR
;
A
#
# COMPACT_ATOMS: atom_id res chain seq x y z
N MET A 1 19.32 0.96 6.02
CA MET A 1 18.79 0.97 7.41
C MET A 1 18.27 2.38 7.65
N VAL A 2 16.95 2.55 7.83
CA VAL A 2 16.38 3.87 8.12
C VAL A 2 16.13 3.92 9.62
N SER A 3 16.85 4.77 10.31
CA SER A 3 16.56 5.11 11.68
C SER A 3 15.48 6.21 11.68
N VAL A 4 14.30 5.89 12.17
CA VAL A 4 13.27 6.89 12.43
C VAL A 4 13.58 7.52 13.77
N SER A 5 14.00 8.76 13.76
CA SER A 5 14.09 9.56 14.97
C SER A 5 12.71 10.16 15.24
N ILE A 6 12.11 9.71 16.33
CA ILE A 6 10.93 10.38 16.89
C ILE A 6 11.43 11.69 17.52
N SER A 7 10.64 12.76 17.42
CA SER A 7 11.05 14.00 18.08
C SER A 7 11.32 13.74 19.57
N PRO A 8 12.36 14.30 20.17
CA PRO A 8 12.69 14.11 21.59
C PRO A 8 11.50 14.40 22.51
N LYS A 9 10.65 15.35 22.14
CA LYS A 9 9.42 15.68 22.85
C LYS A 9 8.41 14.53 22.86
N SER A 10 8.13 13.93 21.71
CA SER A 10 7.21 12.78 21.60
C SER A 10 7.73 11.55 22.33
N GLN A 11 9.04 11.36 22.35
CA GLN A 11 9.67 10.28 23.12
C GLN A 11 9.54 10.50 24.62
N ALA A 12 9.82 11.71 25.10
CA ALA A 12 9.67 12.07 26.51
C ALA A 12 8.21 11.93 26.98
N GLU A 13 7.25 12.39 26.20
CA GLU A 13 5.82 12.26 26.47
C GLU A 13 5.40 10.78 26.54
N PHE A 14 5.90 9.94 25.64
CA PHE A 14 5.63 8.51 25.65
C PHE A 14 6.20 7.83 26.91
N ILE A 15 7.45 8.13 27.28
CA ILE A 15 8.10 7.58 28.48
C ILE A 15 7.35 8.00 29.74
N ALA A 16 6.97 9.28 29.85
CA ALA A 16 6.20 9.78 30.99
C ALA A 16 4.83 9.06 31.09
N ALA A 17 4.10 8.92 30.00
CA ALA A 17 2.84 8.19 29.94
C ALA A 17 3.02 6.71 30.31
N LEU A 18 4.09 6.07 29.87
CA LEU A 18 4.42 4.69 30.19
C LEU A 18 4.73 4.48 31.68
N ARG A 19 5.49 5.38 32.30
CA ARG A 19 5.79 5.35 33.76
C ARG A 19 4.50 5.49 34.58
N GLN A 20 3.67 6.45 34.22
CA GLN A 20 2.39 6.64 34.88
C GLN A 20 1.46 5.44 34.71
N PHE A 21 1.44 4.86 33.51
CA PHE A 21 0.65 3.66 33.22
C PHE A 21 1.12 2.47 34.07
N ALA A 22 2.43 2.20 34.13
CA ALA A 22 3.00 1.12 34.94
C ALA A 22 2.65 1.27 36.42
N ALA A 23 2.86 2.48 36.99
CA ALA A 23 2.54 2.77 38.37
C ALA A 23 1.05 2.54 38.70
N ASN A 24 0.17 2.97 37.81
CA ASN A 24 -1.30 2.91 38.04
C ASN A 24 -1.88 1.50 37.81
N THR A 25 -1.22 0.65 37.05
CA THR A 25 -1.68 -0.71 36.76
C THR A 25 -1.00 -1.75 37.66
N GLY A 26 -0.06 -1.35 38.53
CA GLY A 26 0.72 -2.26 39.35
C GLY A 26 1.66 -3.16 38.54
N GLN A 27 1.97 -2.78 37.30
CA GLN A 27 2.88 -3.52 36.43
C GLN A 27 4.32 -3.06 36.63
N THR A 28 5.27 -3.96 36.32
CA THR A 28 6.63 -3.54 36.15
C THR A 28 6.78 -2.66 34.90
N MET A 29 7.77 -1.77 34.88
CA MET A 29 8.05 -1.00 33.67
C MET A 29 8.34 -1.87 32.47
N ARG A 30 8.99 -3.03 32.69
CA ARG A 30 9.24 -4.03 31.66
C ARG A 30 7.96 -4.56 31.05
N ASP A 31 7.02 -5.02 31.89
CA ASP A 31 5.76 -5.61 31.41
C ASP A 31 4.86 -4.57 30.77
N ALA A 32 4.81 -3.36 31.31
CA ALA A 32 4.12 -2.24 30.68
C ALA A 32 4.72 -1.90 29.29
N ALA A 33 6.04 -1.89 29.16
CA ALA A 33 6.70 -1.69 27.86
C ALA A 33 6.38 -2.79 26.86
N LEU A 34 6.39 -4.05 27.28
CA LEU A 34 6.02 -5.22 26.43
C LEU A 34 4.56 -5.15 25.99
N GLU A 35 3.64 -4.81 26.90
CA GLU A 35 2.24 -4.60 26.54
C GLU A 35 2.10 -3.51 25.47
N GLN A 36 2.71 -2.36 25.70
CA GLN A 36 2.61 -1.24 24.75
C GLN A 36 3.30 -1.54 23.42
N ALA A 37 4.41 -2.28 23.40
CA ALA A 37 5.07 -2.69 22.17
C ALA A 37 4.20 -3.69 21.36
N ALA A 38 3.56 -4.64 22.02
CA ALA A 38 2.66 -5.58 21.36
C ALA A 38 1.46 -4.85 20.71
N LEU A 39 0.87 -3.89 21.44
CA LEU A 39 -0.19 -3.06 20.92
C LEU A 39 0.30 -2.09 19.82
N ALA A 40 1.53 -1.59 19.93
CA ALA A 40 2.15 -0.76 18.88
C ALA A 40 2.35 -1.54 17.57
N CYS A 41 2.74 -2.81 17.62
CA CYS A 41 2.81 -3.68 16.44
C CYS A 41 1.44 -3.80 15.75
N GLN A 42 0.37 -3.97 16.53
CA GLN A 42 -1.00 -4.01 15.99
C GLN A 42 -1.41 -2.68 15.37
N ASP A 43 -1.12 -1.56 16.02
CA ASP A 43 -1.42 -0.24 15.50
C ASP A 43 -0.60 0.05 14.24
N ALA A 44 0.69 -0.29 14.24
CA ALA A 44 1.55 -0.15 13.07
C ALA A 44 1.01 -0.93 11.86
N ALA A 45 0.58 -2.18 12.07
CA ALA A 45 -0.08 -2.95 11.03
C ALA A 45 -1.42 -2.31 10.61
N THR A 46 -2.17 -1.73 11.56
CA THR A 46 -3.45 -1.05 11.28
C THR A 46 -3.24 0.18 10.40
N PHE A 47 -2.25 1.01 10.70
CA PHE A 47 -1.99 2.25 9.96
C PHE A 47 -1.14 2.06 8.70
N THR A 48 -0.43 0.94 8.56
CA THR A 48 0.30 0.61 7.32
C THR A 48 -0.69 0.34 6.17
N PRO A 49 -0.49 0.86 4.94
CA PRO A 49 -1.32 0.52 3.79
C PRO A 49 -1.31 -1.00 3.47
N PRO A 50 -2.38 -1.54 2.87
CA PRO A 50 -3.57 -0.84 2.38
C PRO A 50 -4.57 -0.48 3.49
N MET A 51 -5.30 0.61 3.24
CA MET A 51 -6.38 1.09 4.08
C MET A 51 -7.72 1.00 3.33
N PRO A 52 -8.86 0.78 4.01
CA PRO A 52 -10.16 0.80 3.35
C PRO A 52 -10.48 2.19 2.80
N LYS A 53 -11.18 2.25 1.67
CA LYS A 53 -11.72 3.51 1.16
C LYS A 53 -12.79 4.04 2.11
N GLY A 54 -12.76 5.34 2.41
CA GLY A 54 -13.74 5.96 3.32
C GLY A 54 -13.42 5.82 4.81
N GLY A 55 -12.25 5.35 5.16
CA GLY A 55 -11.84 5.15 6.56
C GLY A 55 -12.18 3.74 7.07
N GLY A 56 -11.66 3.39 8.22
CA GLY A 56 -11.89 2.09 8.84
C GLY A 56 -10.59 1.42 9.30
N ARG A 57 -10.74 0.20 9.83
CA ARG A 57 -9.60 -0.53 10.38
C ARG A 57 -8.76 -1.15 9.27
N GLY A 58 -7.47 -0.83 9.21
CA GLY A 58 -6.53 -1.35 8.22
C GLY A 58 -6.26 -2.86 8.30
N LEU A 59 -6.81 -3.55 9.30
CA LEU A 59 -6.76 -5.01 9.44
C LEU A 59 -8.00 -5.71 8.89
N SER A 60 -9.00 -4.97 8.43
CA SER A 60 -10.27 -5.52 7.95
C SER A 60 -10.14 -6.16 6.56
N LYS A 61 -11.11 -6.99 6.21
CA LYS A 61 -11.22 -7.56 4.85
C LYS A 61 -11.39 -6.48 3.78
N SER A 62 -12.03 -5.36 4.11
CA SER A 62 -12.16 -4.22 3.20
C SER A 62 -10.81 -3.56 2.87
N ALA A 63 -9.85 -3.59 3.80
CA ALA A 63 -8.48 -3.13 3.51
C ALA A 63 -7.77 -4.05 2.51
N GLU A 64 -7.92 -5.37 2.64
CA GLU A 64 -7.41 -6.33 1.66
C GLU A 64 -8.01 -6.08 0.27
N VAL A 65 -9.34 -5.94 0.20
CA VAL A 65 -10.04 -5.65 -1.06
C VAL A 65 -9.54 -4.35 -1.69
N ALA A 66 -9.38 -3.29 -0.88
CA ALA A 66 -8.83 -2.01 -1.36
C ALA A 66 -7.40 -2.15 -1.88
N GLY A 67 -6.57 -2.95 -1.21
CA GLY A 67 -5.22 -3.28 -1.66
C GLY A 67 -5.21 -4.03 -2.99
N ASN A 68 -6.04 -5.05 -3.13
CA ASN A 68 -6.18 -5.83 -4.36
C ASN A 68 -6.66 -4.96 -5.53
N GLN A 69 -7.64 -4.09 -5.30
CA GLN A 69 -8.12 -3.13 -6.30
C GLN A 69 -7.05 -2.12 -6.71
N ALA A 70 -6.25 -1.64 -5.77
CA ALA A 70 -5.15 -0.73 -6.05
C ALA A 70 -4.08 -1.40 -6.94
N VAL A 71 -3.69 -2.63 -6.62
CA VAL A 71 -2.75 -3.43 -7.42
C VAL A 71 -3.28 -3.65 -8.83
N GLU A 72 -4.53 -4.10 -8.95
CA GLU A 72 -5.17 -4.30 -10.25
C GLU A 72 -5.23 -2.99 -11.05
N GLY A 73 -5.67 -1.90 -10.40
CA GLY A 73 -5.77 -0.60 -11.03
C GLY A 73 -4.42 -0.08 -11.56
N ASP A 74 -3.33 -0.28 -10.81
CA ASP A 74 -1.99 0.10 -11.24
C ASP A 74 -1.51 -0.73 -12.43
N ILE A 75 -1.72 -2.04 -12.42
CA ILE A 75 -1.32 -2.93 -13.52
C ILE A 75 -2.16 -2.62 -14.77
N ARG A 76 -3.48 -2.44 -14.63
CA ARG A 76 -4.36 -2.10 -15.76
C ARG A 76 -4.13 -0.70 -16.34
N LYS A 77 -3.41 0.18 -15.65
CA LYS A 77 -2.93 1.44 -16.24
C LYS A 77 -1.79 1.23 -17.23
N LEU A 78 -0.97 0.20 -17.01
CA LEU A 78 0.18 -0.09 -17.84
C LEU A 78 -0.14 -1.05 -18.98
N TYR A 79 -1.02 -2.03 -18.73
CA TYR A 79 -1.26 -3.14 -19.62
C TYR A 79 -2.71 -3.24 -20.07
N VAL A 80 -2.91 -3.80 -21.26
CA VAL A 80 -4.20 -4.21 -21.80
C VAL A 80 -4.04 -5.50 -22.60
N ALA A 81 -4.98 -6.43 -22.46
CA ALA A 81 -4.95 -7.66 -23.23
C ALA A 81 -5.61 -7.45 -24.59
N ALA A 82 -4.96 -7.94 -25.65
CA ALA A 82 -5.45 -7.81 -27.02
C ALA A 82 -6.74 -8.58 -27.29
N ASN A 83 -6.94 -9.70 -26.59
CA ASN A 83 -8.15 -10.51 -26.70
C ASN A 83 -9.27 -10.11 -25.69
N ASP A 84 -9.12 -9.02 -24.95
CA ASP A 84 -10.18 -8.48 -24.09
C ASP A 84 -11.18 -7.69 -24.93
N ARG A 85 -12.41 -8.16 -25.01
CA ARG A 85 -13.49 -7.56 -25.82
C ARG A 85 -14.16 -6.35 -25.16
N SER A 86 -13.68 -5.89 -24.00
CA SER A 86 -14.21 -4.68 -23.38
C SER A 86 -13.94 -3.44 -24.25
N SER A 87 -14.83 -2.43 -24.19
CA SER A 87 -14.70 -1.18 -24.95
C SER A 87 -13.38 -0.44 -24.66
N ASN A 88 -12.89 -0.53 -23.41
CA ASN A 88 -11.61 0.05 -23.02
C ASN A 88 -10.42 -0.64 -23.67
N SER A 89 -10.48 -1.96 -23.84
CA SER A 89 -9.45 -2.73 -24.52
C SER A 89 -9.44 -2.47 -26.02
N ALA A 90 -10.61 -2.38 -26.66
CA ALA A 90 -10.69 -2.02 -28.08
C ALA A 90 -10.09 -0.64 -28.37
N THR A 91 -10.37 0.35 -27.51
CA THR A 91 -9.78 1.70 -27.62
C THR A 91 -8.27 1.66 -27.44
N ALA A 92 -7.78 0.92 -26.44
CA ALA A 92 -6.34 0.81 -26.20
C ALA A 92 -5.63 0.05 -27.33
N LEU A 93 -6.25 -0.99 -27.90
CA LEU A 93 -5.74 -1.71 -29.04
C LEU A 93 -5.60 -0.80 -30.27
N LEU A 94 -6.66 -0.06 -30.58
CA LEU A 94 -6.67 0.90 -31.68
C LEU A 94 -5.53 1.95 -31.52
N ALA A 95 -5.42 2.53 -30.33
CA ALA A 95 -4.38 3.50 -30.01
C ALA A 95 -2.96 2.92 -30.18
N ASN A 96 -2.74 1.67 -29.75
CA ASN A 96 -1.45 1.00 -29.90
C ASN A 96 -1.13 0.67 -31.36
N GLN A 97 -2.11 0.24 -32.14
CA GLN A 97 -1.93 0.00 -33.57
C GLN A 97 -1.60 1.29 -34.33
N MET A 98 -2.25 2.42 -33.99
CA MET A 98 -1.90 3.73 -34.53
C MET A 98 -0.45 4.12 -34.18
N ALA A 99 -0.04 3.90 -32.93
CA ALA A 99 1.33 4.17 -32.48
C ALA A 99 2.34 3.28 -33.20
N TYR A 100 2.03 1.99 -33.37
CA TYR A 100 2.88 1.05 -34.11
C TYR A 100 3.08 1.49 -35.56
N ALA A 101 2.00 1.81 -36.27
CA ALA A 101 2.04 2.27 -37.64
C ALA A 101 2.90 3.55 -37.79
N THR A 102 2.78 4.49 -36.86
CA THR A 102 3.60 5.73 -36.89
C THR A 102 5.08 5.45 -36.60
N LYS A 103 5.38 4.48 -35.73
CA LYS A 103 6.74 4.10 -35.37
C LYS A 103 7.46 3.38 -36.53
N THR A 104 6.75 2.50 -37.22
CA THR A 104 7.24 1.78 -38.39
C THR A 104 7.19 2.62 -39.65
N ASN A 105 6.69 3.84 -39.58
CA ASN A 105 6.46 4.75 -40.71
C ASN A 105 5.56 4.16 -41.82
N ASP A 106 4.59 3.32 -41.37
CA ASP A 106 3.67 2.62 -42.28
C ASP A 106 2.32 3.37 -42.33
N VAL A 107 2.21 4.24 -43.36
CA VAL A 107 1.01 5.03 -43.66
C VAL A 107 -0.16 4.13 -44.05
N SER A 108 0.09 3.05 -44.79
CA SER A 108 -0.95 2.11 -45.23
C SER A 108 -1.62 1.41 -44.05
N LEU A 109 -0.78 0.90 -43.14
CA LEU A 109 -1.25 0.29 -41.89
C LEU A 109 -2.03 1.30 -41.04
N PHE A 110 -1.56 2.53 -40.94
CA PHE A 110 -2.23 3.60 -40.16
C PHE A 110 -3.65 3.86 -40.70
N ASN A 111 -3.80 4.00 -42.02
CA ASN A 111 -5.08 4.22 -42.66
C ASN A 111 -6.03 3.04 -42.49
N LYS A 112 -5.51 1.79 -42.62
CA LYS A 112 -6.27 0.58 -42.38
C LYS A 112 -6.76 0.51 -40.92
N VAL A 113 -5.92 0.85 -39.97
CA VAL A 113 -6.24 0.84 -38.53
C VAL A 113 -7.33 1.85 -38.20
N ILE A 114 -7.27 3.07 -38.74
CA ILE A 114 -8.32 4.08 -38.52
C ILE A 114 -9.63 3.65 -39.19
N GLY A 115 -9.56 3.16 -40.42
CA GLY A 115 -10.74 2.71 -41.18
C GLY A 115 -11.45 1.48 -40.58
N SER A 116 -10.70 0.61 -39.89
CA SER A 116 -11.25 -0.58 -39.23
C SER A 116 -11.70 -0.36 -37.78
N GLY A 117 -11.43 0.83 -37.21
CA GLY A 117 -11.82 1.14 -35.84
C GLY A 117 -13.32 1.18 -35.64
N THR A 118 -13.83 0.52 -34.60
CA THR A 118 -15.26 0.65 -34.25
C THR A 118 -15.59 2.07 -33.82
N LEU A 119 -16.79 2.56 -34.16
CA LEU A 119 -17.25 3.90 -33.76
C LEU A 119 -17.08 4.14 -32.24
N GLN A 120 -17.31 3.14 -31.42
CA GLN A 120 -17.15 3.23 -29.98
C GLN A 120 -15.69 3.34 -29.55
N ALA A 121 -14.77 2.57 -30.17
CA ALA A 121 -13.35 2.68 -29.89
C ALA A 121 -12.81 4.05 -30.29
N LEU A 122 -13.22 4.57 -31.44
CA LEU A 122 -12.85 5.90 -31.92
C LEU A 122 -13.40 7.01 -31.00
N ARG A 123 -14.63 6.91 -30.52
CA ARG A 123 -15.24 7.88 -29.57
C ARG A 123 -14.52 7.91 -28.22
N ASN A 124 -14.00 6.79 -27.78
CA ASN A 124 -13.32 6.67 -26.48
C ASN A 124 -11.84 7.07 -26.55
N LEU A 125 -11.28 7.34 -27.72
CA LEU A 125 -9.92 7.86 -27.85
C LEU A 125 -9.77 9.20 -27.11
N PRO A 126 -8.59 9.50 -26.57
CA PRO A 126 -8.28 10.85 -26.08
C PRO A 126 -8.61 11.92 -27.12
N PRO A 127 -9.05 13.15 -26.72
CA PRO A 127 -9.53 14.18 -27.64
C PRO A 127 -8.58 14.46 -28.80
N ILE A 128 -7.27 14.51 -28.56
CA ILE A 128 -6.25 14.73 -29.61
C ILE A 128 -6.21 13.56 -30.58
N MET A 129 -6.16 12.31 -30.09
CA MET A 129 -6.16 11.13 -30.93
C MET A 129 -7.46 10.98 -31.73
N ARG A 130 -8.59 11.37 -31.15
CA ARG A 130 -9.89 11.40 -31.84
C ARG A 130 -9.88 12.42 -33.00
N LYS A 131 -9.32 13.60 -32.78
CA LYS A 131 -9.15 14.61 -33.85
C LYS A 131 -8.27 14.10 -34.97
N ILE A 132 -7.20 13.38 -34.63
CA ILE A 132 -6.29 12.76 -35.62
C ILE A 132 -7.04 11.67 -36.40
N ALA A 133 -7.75 10.78 -35.71
CA ALA A 133 -8.46 9.68 -36.34
C ALA A 133 -9.65 10.15 -37.23
N ASN A 134 -10.21 11.30 -36.98
CA ASN A 134 -11.29 11.88 -37.77
C ASN A 134 -10.81 12.87 -38.84
N ASP A 135 -9.50 13.04 -39.02
CA ASP A 135 -8.97 13.89 -40.09
C ASP A 135 -9.12 13.20 -41.43
N ARG A 136 -9.79 13.85 -42.39
CA ARG A 136 -10.04 13.33 -43.74
C ARG A 136 -8.76 13.30 -44.61
N ASP A 137 -7.77 14.08 -44.26
CA ASP A 137 -6.44 14.06 -44.88
C ASP A 137 -5.57 13.08 -44.11
N TYR A 138 -5.43 11.88 -44.62
CA TYR A 138 -4.69 10.78 -44.00
C TYR A 138 -3.21 11.08 -43.81
N ASP A 139 -2.58 11.79 -44.75
CA ASP A 139 -1.16 12.14 -44.62
C ASP A 139 -0.93 13.15 -43.51
N ARG A 140 -1.82 14.13 -43.41
CA ARG A 140 -1.84 15.10 -42.32
C ARG A 140 -2.13 14.41 -40.99
N ALA A 141 -3.09 13.50 -40.95
CA ALA A 141 -3.43 12.69 -39.77
C ALA A 141 -2.22 11.89 -39.30
N PHE A 142 -1.52 11.22 -40.23
CA PHE A 142 -0.32 10.46 -39.94
C PHE A 142 0.81 11.31 -39.35
N LYS A 143 1.11 12.47 -39.97
CA LYS A 143 2.09 13.43 -39.45
C LYS A 143 1.76 13.91 -38.04
N LYS A 144 0.48 14.27 -37.79
CA LYS A 144 0.01 14.66 -36.45
C LYS A 144 0.13 13.52 -35.45
N ALA A 145 -0.23 12.29 -35.84
CA ALA A 145 -0.08 11.12 -35.01
C ALA A 145 1.40 10.84 -34.65
N LYS A 146 2.29 10.91 -35.65
CA LYS A 146 3.73 10.74 -35.46
C LYS A 146 4.27 11.74 -34.43
N ASN A 147 3.91 13.00 -34.54
CA ASN A 147 4.28 14.03 -33.55
C ASN A 147 3.71 13.73 -32.18
N TYR A 148 2.43 13.41 -32.09
CA TYR A 148 1.77 13.10 -30.83
C TYR A 148 2.44 11.93 -30.09
N PHE A 149 2.67 10.81 -30.79
CA PHE A 149 3.29 9.65 -30.20
C PHE A 149 4.77 9.86 -29.90
N ASN A 150 5.44 10.76 -30.59
CA ASN A 150 6.83 11.12 -30.32
C ASN A 150 7.02 12.02 -29.10
N THR A 151 6.08 12.91 -28.80
CA THR A 151 6.22 13.93 -27.76
C THR A 151 5.58 13.55 -26.41
N THR A 152 4.53 12.73 -26.44
CA THR A 152 3.67 12.50 -25.24
C THR A 152 4.02 11.27 -24.42
N ASN A 153 5.03 10.47 -24.83
CA ASN A 153 5.20 9.15 -24.24
C ASN A 153 6.43 8.95 -23.38
N PRO A 154 6.29 8.78 -22.06
CA PRO A 154 7.40 8.38 -21.18
C PRO A 154 7.79 6.89 -21.30
N ILE A 155 6.97 6.05 -21.97
CA ILE A 155 7.16 4.59 -22.08
C ILE A 155 7.58 4.22 -23.52
N ARG A 156 8.31 5.09 -24.17
CA ARG A 156 8.67 5.02 -25.61
C ARG A 156 9.31 3.71 -26.08
N THR A 157 10.02 3.02 -25.20
CA THR A 157 10.83 1.86 -25.59
C THR A 157 10.04 0.58 -25.79
N GLU A 158 8.81 0.51 -25.31
CA GLU A 158 8.03 -0.73 -25.29
C GLU A 158 6.78 -0.69 -26.18
N TRP A 159 6.49 0.46 -26.74
CA TRP A 159 5.37 0.61 -27.63
C TRP A 159 5.72 0.25 -29.06
N GLY A 160 4.80 -0.47 -29.69
CA GLY A 160 4.99 -0.91 -31.06
C GLY A 160 6.07 -1.99 -31.20
N GLN A 161 6.43 -2.68 -30.12
CA GLN A 161 7.33 -3.84 -30.16
C GLN A 161 6.57 -5.18 -30.19
N GLY A 162 5.24 -5.13 -30.39
CA GLY A 162 4.40 -6.31 -30.30
C GLY A 162 3.89 -6.57 -28.86
N PHE A 163 3.62 -7.83 -28.58
CA PHE A 163 3.12 -8.24 -27.26
C PHE A 163 4.24 -8.34 -26.24
N VAL A 164 3.95 -7.85 -25.03
CA VAL A 164 4.86 -7.99 -23.89
C VAL A 164 4.74 -9.40 -23.34
N GLN A 165 5.85 -10.14 -23.38
CA GLN A 165 5.92 -11.51 -22.85
C GLN A 165 6.16 -11.53 -21.36
N ASP A 166 7.11 -10.74 -20.84
CA ASP A 166 7.38 -10.59 -19.41
C ASP A 166 6.79 -9.29 -18.87
N LEU A 167 5.70 -9.41 -18.10
CA LEU A 167 5.05 -8.25 -17.49
C LEU A 167 5.81 -7.70 -16.27
N ARG A 168 6.68 -8.49 -15.65
CA ARG A 168 7.38 -8.09 -14.41
C ARG A 168 8.43 -7.03 -14.67
N GLN A 169 9.23 -7.22 -15.70
CA GLN A 169 10.37 -6.32 -15.98
C GLN A 169 9.93 -4.89 -16.30
N PRO A 170 9.01 -4.65 -17.29
CA PRO A 170 8.51 -3.31 -17.56
C PRO A 170 7.77 -2.70 -16.36
N HIS A 171 6.98 -3.50 -15.65
CA HIS A 171 6.26 -3.03 -14.45
C HIS A 171 7.24 -2.52 -13.39
N ASN A 172 8.26 -3.31 -13.05
CA ASN A 172 9.25 -2.94 -12.05
C ASN A 172 10.05 -1.70 -12.46
N ARG A 173 10.43 -1.58 -13.73
CA ARG A 173 11.14 -0.41 -14.28
C ARG A 173 10.30 0.87 -14.18
N ILE A 174 9.03 0.80 -14.58
CA ILE A 174 8.11 1.93 -14.50
C ILE A 174 7.85 2.30 -13.03
N LYS A 175 7.64 1.30 -12.18
CA LYS A 175 7.48 1.49 -10.75
C LYS A 175 8.69 2.18 -10.11
N ALA A 176 9.90 1.77 -10.48
CA ALA A 176 11.14 2.40 -10.00
C ALA A 176 11.23 3.86 -10.45
N LYS A 177 10.93 4.14 -11.74
CA LYS A 177 10.93 5.49 -12.31
C LYS A 177 9.99 6.45 -11.58
N PHE A 178 8.85 5.97 -11.09
CA PHE A 178 7.84 6.76 -10.38
C PHE A 178 7.88 6.61 -8.85
N GLY A 179 8.99 6.17 -8.27
CA GLY A 179 9.14 6.03 -6.83
C GLY A 179 8.12 5.08 -6.19
N GLY A 180 7.76 4.03 -6.91
CA GLY A 180 6.82 3.00 -6.43
C GLY A 180 5.33 3.34 -6.57
N ARG A 181 4.95 4.54 -7.04
CA ARG A 181 3.56 5.01 -7.11
C ARG A 181 3.08 5.18 -8.56
N ILE A 182 2.73 4.09 -9.22
CA ILE A 182 2.26 4.14 -10.62
C ILE A 182 0.93 4.89 -10.71
N GLY A 183 -0.01 4.60 -9.82
CA GLY A 183 -1.39 5.06 -9.90
C GLY A 183 -1.62 6.57 -9.98
N LYS A 184 -0.74 7.38 -9.39
CA LYS A 184 -0.83 8.84 -9.43
C LYS A 184 -0.07 9.46 -10.60
N ASN A 185 0.94 8.76 -11.13
CA ASN A 185 1.91 9.31 -12.06
C ASN A 185 1.65 8.90 -13.52
N VAL A 186 0.94 7.79 -13.73
CA VAL A 186 0.53 7.37 -15.08
C VAL A 186 -0.82 7.97 -15.41
N ARG A 187 -0.83 8.86 -16.39
CA ARG A 187 -2.07 9.51 -16.86
C ARG A 187 -2.95 8.51 -17.59
N PRO A 188 -4.30 8.59 -17.45
CA PRO A 188 -5.22 7.72 -18.18
C PRO A 188 -5.09 7.80 -19.71
N THR A 189 -4.55 8.88 -20.21
CA THR A 189 -4.31 9.14 -21.65
C THR A 189 -3.04 8.48 -22.20
N MET A 190 -2.21 7.88 -21.32
CA MET A 190 -1.04 7.15 -21.79
C MET A 190 -1.47 5.85 -22.45
N LEU A 191 -0.79 5.51 -23.55
CA LEU A 191 -0.97 4.23 -24.19
C LEU A 191 -0.55 3.11 -23.24
N LYS A 192 -1.17 1.95 -23.40
CA LYS A 192 -0.89 0.77 -22.59
C LYS A 192 -0.09 -0.22 -23.40
N MET A 193 0.76 -0.97 -22.74
CA MET A 193 1.47 -2.09 -23.36
C MET A 193 0.49 -3.23 -23.64
N LEU A 194 0.63 -3.86 -24.81
CA LEU A 194 -0.22 -4.97 -25.20
C LEU A 194 0.26 -6.28 -24.61
N VAL A 195 -0.66 -7.00 -24.00
CA VAL A 195 -0.48 -8.40 -23.61
C VAL A 195 -1.35 -9.25 -24.52
N GLU A 196 -0.81 -10.35 -25.02
CA GLU A 196 -1.51 -11.20 -25.98
C GLU A 196 -2.80 -11.78 -25.37
N ASN A 197 -2.68 -12.37 -24.19
CA ASN A 197 -3.76 -13.08 -23.55
C ASN A 197 -4.27 -12.39 -22.27
N LYS A 198 -5.58 -12.29 -22.14
CA LYS A 198 -6.24 -11.82 -20.92
C LYS A 198 -5.94 -12.73 -19.71
N GLY A 199 -5.75 -14.03 -19.97
CA GLY A 199 -5.38 -15.02 -18.97
C GLY A 199 -4.05 -14.67 -18.28
N ASP A 200 -3.03 -14.35 -19.07
CA ASP A 200 -1.68 -14.00 -18.58
C ASP A 200 -1.72 -12.73 -17.76
N LEU A 201 -2.43 -11.70 -18.25
CA LEU A 201 -2.61 -10.46 -17.50
C LEU A 201 -3.34 -10.69 -16.18
N THR A 202 -4.39 -11.53 -16.17
CA THR A 202 -5.15 -11.86 -14.98
C THR A 202 -4.31 -12.68 -13.99
N SER A 203 -3.53 -13.61 -14.46
CA SER A 203 -2.61 -14.41 -13.64
C SER A 203 -1.55 -13.53 -12.99
N TYR A 204 -0.96 -12.60 -13.75
CA TYR A 204 -0.02 -11.63 -13.21
C TYR A 204 -0.64 -10.71 -12.16
N ILE A 205 -1.86 -10.21 -12.39
CA ILE A 205 -2.60 -9.41 -11.40
C ILE A 205 -2.78 -10.22 -10.11
N LYS A 206 -3.25 -11.47 -10.21
CA LYS A 206 -3.44 -12.35 -9.04
C LYS A 206 -2.14 -12.60 -8.28
N GLU A 207 -1.05 -12.86 -8.98
CA GLU A 207 0.27 -13.01 -8.37
C GLU A 207 0.66 -11.77 -7.56
N ARG A 208 0.48 -10.58 -8.14
CA ARG A 208 0.80 -9.32 -7.44
C ARG A 208 -0.16 -9.03 -6.28
N GLN A 209 -1.43 -9.40 -6.39
CA GLN A 209 -2.41 -9.28 -5.31
C GLN A 209 -2.07 -10.21 -4.14
N GLN A 210 -1.45 -11.36 -4.38
CA GLN A 210 -0.97 -12.22 -3.31
C GLN A 210 0.05 -11.53 -2.40
N MET A 211 0.75 -10.50 -2.88
CA MET A 211 1.71 -9.72 -2.08
C MET A 211 1.04 -8.66 -1.18
N VAL A 212 -0.27 -8.47 -1.32
CA VAL A 212 -1.02 -7.54 -0.45
C VAL A 212 -1.00 -8.06 0.99
N GLY A 213 -0.58 -7.21 1.92
CA GLY A 213 -0.40 -7.58 3.32
C GLY A 213 1.05 -7.92 3.73
N LEU A 214 1.96 -8.09 2.77
CA LEU A 214 3.34 -8.47 3.03
C LEU A 214 4.05 -7.53 4.02
N ILE A 215 3.89 -6.21 3.88
CA ILE A 215 4.51 -5.25 4.80
C ILE A 215 3.88 -5.33 6.19
N LYS A 216 2.56 -5.52 6.26
CA LYS A 216 1.86 -5.70 7.54
C LYS A 216 2.30 -6.98 8.25
N SER A 217 2.67 -8.02 7.50
CA SER A 217 3.12 -9.29 8.08
C SER A 217 4.43 -9.15 8.85
N GLY A 218 5.28 -8.18 8.51
CA GLY A 218 6.46 -7.86 9.31
C GLY A 218 6.09 -7.44 10.74
N TRP A 219 5.04 -6.64 10.91
CA TRP A 219 4.54 -6.28 12.24
C TRP A 219 3.92 -7.47 12.99
N ALA A 220 3.24 -8.37 12.28
CA ALA A 220 2.73 -9.61 12.87
C ALA A 220 3.86 -10.54 13.33
N SER A 221 4.93 -10.64 12.56
CA SER A 221 6.13 -11.41 12.94
C SER A 221 6.87 -10.77 14.09
N ALA A 222 6.98 -9.45 14.12
CA ALA A 222 7.54 -8.71 15.24
C ALA A 222 6.74 -8.94 16.53
N LEU A 223 5.40 -8.91 16.45
CA LEU A 223 4.53 -9.23 17.59
C LEU A 223 4.75 -10.65 18.12
N ARG A 224 4.88 -11.65 17.24
CA ARG A 224 5.12 -13.04 17.66
C ARG A 224 6.46 -13.25 18.37
N SER A 225 7.45 -12.44 18.05
CA SER A 225 8.80 -12.52 18.64
C SER A 225 8.94 -11.77 19.96
N LEU A 226 7.94 -10.98 20.38
CA LEU A 226 7.96 -10.32 21.67
C LEU A 226 7.66 -11.30 22.82
N PRO A 227 8.38 -11.20 23.94
CA PRO A 227 7.99 -11.87 25.16
C PRO A 227 6.60 -11.42 25.62
N LYS A 228 5.86 -12.32 26.24
CA LYS A 228 4.56 -11.98 26.80
C LYS A 228 4.76 -11.20 28.12
N PRO A 229 4.08 -10.06 28.31
CA PRO A 229 4.09 -9.38 29.58
C PRO A 229 3.38 -10.20 30.65
N VAL A 230 3.86 -10.13 31.88
CA VAL A 230 3.29 -10.84 33.03
C VAL A 230 2.49 -9.85 33.87
N ILE A 231 1.18 -10.10 33.99
CA ILE A 231 0.28 -9.26 34.77
C ILE A 231 -0.34 -10.11 35.88
N ASN A 232 -0.12 -9.72 37.12
CA ASN A 232 -0.54 -10.48 38.31
C ASN A 232 -0.06 -11.94 38.26
N GLY A 233 1.20 -12.16 37.88
CA GLY A 233 1.80 -13.48 37.80
C GLY A 233 1.39 -14.33 36.58
N VAL A 234 0.53 -13.80 35.69
CA VAL A 234 0.01 -14.53 34.54
C VAL A 234 0.47 -13.88 33.24
N PRO A 235 1.11 -14.64 32.31
CA PRO A 235 1.42 -14.15 30.97
C PRO A 235 0.13 -13.75 30.21
N LYS A 236 0.13 -12.57 29.62
CA LYS A 236 -1.02 -12.04 28.86
C LYS A 236 -0.67 -11.82 27.40
N ASP A 237 -1.65 -12.09 26.55
CA ASP A 237 -1.54 -11.83 25.12
C ASP A 237 -2.14 -10.48 24.76
N PHE A 238 -1.36 -9.65 24.05
CA PHE A 238 -1.80 -8.36 23.50
C PHE A 238 -1.61 -8.33 21.99
N GLY A 239 -2.38 -7.49 21.31
CA GLY A 239 -2.28 -7.34 19.86
C GLY A 239 -2.79 -8.55 19.06
N VAL A 240 -3.48 -9.50 19.70
CA VAL A 240 -3.91 -10.78 19.09
C VAL A 240 -4.82 -10.64 17.89
N SER A 241 -5.52 -9.52 17.74
CA SER A 241 -6.36 -9.27 16.57
C SER A 241 -5.54 -9.24 15.27
N LEU A 242 -4.29 -8.77 15.31
CA LEU A 242 -3.37 -8.82 14.18
C LEU A 242 -3.04 -10.27 13.79
N LEU A 243 -2.84 -11.15 14.77
CA LEU A 243 -2.49 -12.55 14.53
C LEU A 243 -3.64 -13.39 13.96
N LYS A 244 -4.88 -12.90 14.06
CA LYS A 244 -6.07 -13.55 13.52
C LYS A 244 -6.39 -13.16 12.08
N VAL A 245 -5.66 -12.22 11.48
CA VAL A 245 -5.92 -11.72 10.13
C VAL A 245 -5.24 -12.61 9.10
N SER A 246 -6.01 -13.48 8.44
CA SER A 246 -5.50 -14.51 7.52
C SER A 246 -4.70 -13.94 6.35
N TRP A 247 -5.20 -12.87 5.70
CA TRP A 247 -4.55 -12.27 4.53
C TRP A 247 -3.22 -11.57 4.83
N ILE A 248 -2.94 -11.25 6.11
CA ILE A 248 -1.65 -10.75 6.57
C ILE A 248 -0.76 -11.95 6.94
N ASN A 249 -1.31 -12.92 7.67
CA ASN A 249 -0.57 -14.02 8.24
C ASN A 249 -0.29 -15.17 7.25
N ARG A 250 -0.79 -15.08 6.01
CA ARG A 250 -0.35 -15.96 4.90
C ARG A 250 1.09 -15.68 4.48
N HIS A 251 1.66 -14.53 4.89
CA HIS A 251 3.04 -14.15 4.62
C HIS A 251 3.91 -14.43 5.85
N THR A 252 5.14 -14.86 5.60
CA THR A 252 6.19 -14.86 6.61
C THR A 252 6.90 -13.51 6.56
N GLY A 253 6.58 -12.64 7.51
CA GLY A 253 7.20 -11.32 7.60
C GLY A 253 8.66 -11.42 8.04
N ILE A 254 9.53 -10.65 7.41
CA ILE A 254 10.94 -10.52 7.79
C ILE A 254 11.06 -9.41 8.83
N ILE A 255 11.71 -9.72 9.94
CA ILE A 255 11.96 -8.78 11.02
C ILE A 255 13.47 -8.64 11.22
N GLY A 256 13.89 -7.47 11.72
CA GLY A 256 15.22 -7.28 12.26
C GLY A 256 15.35 -7.94 13.65
N ARG A 257 16.51 -7.80 14.23
CA ARG A 257 16.75 -8.29 15.59
C ARG A 257 15.97 -7.42 16.59
N ASN A 258 14.99 -8.01 17.27
CA ASN A 258 14.35 -7.37 18.40
C ASN A 258 15.31 -7.43 19.60
N SER A 259 15.43 -6.34 20.33
CA SER A 259 16.23 -6.27 21.55
C SER A 259 15.38 -5.75 22.70
N LEU A 260 15.52 -6.39 23.85
CA LEU A 260 14.96 -5.92 25.11
C LEU A 260 16.12 -5.80 26.11
N LEU A 261 16.45 -4.58 26.46
CA LEU A 261 17.33 -4.28 27.57
C LEU A 261 16.45 -3.77 28.71
N ALA A 262 16.38 -4.53 29.79
CA ALA A 262 15.61 -4.14 30.97
C ALA A 262 16.52 -4.27 32.20
N ASN A 263 16.80 -3.16 32.84
CA ASN A 263 17.41 -3.10 34.16
C ASN A 263 16.55 -2.19 35.06
N GLU A 264 16.90 -2.05 36.30
CA GLU A 264 16.13 -1.25 37.28
C GLU A 264 15.96 0.23 36.89
N LYS A 265 16.85 0.76 36.03
CA LYS A 265 16.85 2.18 35.64
C LYS A 265 16.37 2.44 34.22
N VAL A 266 16.58 1.51 33.29
CA VAL A 266 16.33 1.67 31.87
C VAL A 266 15.62 0.45 31.29
N VAL A 267 14.53 0.68 30.58
CA VAL A 267 13.88 -0.31 29.73
C VAL A 267 14.00 0.20 28.30
N GLU A 268 14.76 -0.50 27.48
CA GLU A 268 14.86 -0.24 26.04
C GLU A 268 14.33 -1.45 25.28
N LEU A 269 13.33 -1.21 24.44
CA LEU A 269 12.73 -2.23 23.60
C LEU A 269 12.78 -1.78 22.14
N SER A 270 13.50 -2.52 21.32
CA SER A 270 13.57 -2.32 19.88
C SER A 270 12.73 -3.38 19.16
N VAL A 271 11.82 -2.92 18.29
CA VAL A 271 11.00 -3.76 17.43
C VAL A 271 11.16 -3.30 16.00
N THR A 272 11.61 -4.19 15.13
CA THR A 272 12.00 -3.87 13.76
C THR A 272 11.18 -4.64 12.74
N ASN A 273 10.64 -3.93 11.74
CA ASN A 273 10.03 -4.52 10.55
C ASN A 273 10.93 -4.21 9.35
N THR A 274 11.59 -5.23 8.80
CA THR A 274 12.46 -5.11 7.63
C THR A 274 11.81 -5.61 6.34
N GLN A 275 10.52 -5.90 6.39
CA GLN A 275 9.78 -6.46 5.27
C GLN A 275 9.58 -5.44 4.15
N GLY A 276 10.26 -5.66 3.02
CA GLY A 276 10.15 -4.83 1.82
C GLY A 276 10.77 -3.42 1.97
N ASN A 277 10.59 -2.60 0.94
CA ASN A 277 11.01 -1.19 0.98
C ASN A 277 9.97 -0.35 1.74
N VAL A 278 9.98 -0.45 3.06
CA VAL A 278 9.10 0.33 3.94
C VAL A 278 9.28 1.84 3.69
N ASN A 279 10.48 2.25 3.32
CA ASN A 279 10.84 3.64 3.01
C ASN A 279 10.09 4.21 1.80
N ASN A 280 9.88 3.40 0.76
CA ASN A 280 9.23 3.85 -0.48
C ASN A 280 7.73 4.13 -0.30
N ILE A 281 7.12 3.68 0.79
CA ILE A 281 5.71 3.94 1.09
C ILE A 281 5.51 4.96 2.22
N GLY A 282 6.60 5.52 2.74
CA GLY A 282 6.54 6.56 3.78
C GLY A 282 5.95 6.07 5.12
N VAL A 283 6.08 4.77 5.43
CA VAL A 283 5.60 4.19 6.70
C VAL A 283 6.27 4.88 7.88
N ASP A 284 7.55 5.16 7.77
CA ASP A 284 8.34 5.77 8.83
C ASP A 284 7.86 7.18 9.19
N ALA A 285 7.62 8.01 8.17
CA ALA A 285 7.23 9.41 8.38
C ALA A 285 5.75 9.58 8.74
N SER A 286 4.89 8.62 8.34
CA SER A 286 3.44 8.76 8.48
C SER A 286 2.81 7.78 9.48
N VAL A 287 3.33 6.57 9.58
CA VAL A 287 2.72 5.50 10.41
C VAL A 287 3.20 5.57 11.85
N LEU A 288 4.51 5.64 12.08
CA LEU A 288 5.04 5.60 13.44
C LEU A 288 4.58 6.77 14.33
N PRO A 289 4.54 8.03 13.87
CA PRO A 289 3.96 9.12 14.67
C PRO A 289 2.51 8.86 15.08
N LEU A 290 1.69 8.28 14.19
CA LEU A 290 0.31 7.90 14.50
C LEU A 290 0.24 6.79 15.55
N VAL A 291 1.13 5.80 15.47
CA VAL A 291 1.21 4.71 16.47
C VAL A 291 1.51 5.29 17.85
N TYR A 292 2.51 6.15 17.98
CA TYR A 292 2.87 6.76 19.28
C TYR A 292 1.74 7.63 19.82
N ALA A 293 1.16 8.50 19.00
CA ALA A 293 0.04 9.34 19.40
C ALA A 293 -1.15 8.47 19.88
N ASN A 294 -1.46 7.39 19.16
CA ASN A 294 -2.53 6.47 19.56
C ASN A 294 -2.21 5.75 20.87
N ARG A 295 -0.98 5.28 21.07
CA ARG A 295 -0.58 4.63 22.34
C ARG A 295 -0.66 5.57 23.52
N ILE A 296 -0.15 6.79 23.41
CA ILE A 296 -0.28 7.82 24.47
C ILE A 296 -1.74 8.06 24.81
N LYS A 297 -2.60 8.27 23.80
CA LYS A 297 -4.04 8.47 23.98
C LYS A 297 -4.70 7.30 24.71
N GLN A 298 -4.38 6.07 24.31
CA GLN A 298 -4.96 4.86 24.93
C GLN A 298 -4.49 4.65 26.37
N MET A 299 -3.22 4.92 26.68
CA MET A 299 -2.71 4.87 28.05
C MET A 299 -3.40 5.90 28.94
N LYS A 300 -3.56 7.15 28.48
CA LYS A 300 -4.29 8.20 29.21
C LYS A 300 -5.75 7.81 29.46
N ALA A 301 -6.46 7.31 28.45
CA ALA A 301 -7.85 6.89 28.58
C ALA A 301 -8.03 5.71 29.57
N ARG A 302 -7.09 4.77 29.59
CA ARG A 302 -7.10 3.67 30.59
C ARG A 302 -6.85 4.19 31.99
N PHE A 303 -5.95 5.14 32.17
CA PHE A 303 -5.70 5.80 33.43
C PHE A 303 -6.95 6.49 33.96
N GLU A 304 -7.61 7.33 33.15
CA GLU A 304 -8.84 8.02 33.53
C GLU A 304 -9.95 7.04 33.93
N LYS A 305 -10.10 5.96 33.16
CA LYS A 305 -11.06 4.89 33.49
C LYS A 305 -10.74 4.24 34.84
N HIS A 306 -9.47 3.94 35.12
CA HIS A 306 -9.04 3.34 36.38
C HIS A 306 -9.30 4.28 37.56
N MET A 307 -8.91 5.54 37.45
CA MET A 307 -9.17 6.58 38.46
C MET A 307 -10.66 6.72 38.76
N ASN A 308 -11.50 6.83 37.72
CA ASN A 308 -12.94 6.94 37.87
C ASN A 308 -13.56 5.71 38.56
N THR A 309 -13.02 4.52 38.31
CA THR A 309 -13.48 3.28 38.98
C THR A 309 -13.09 3.28 40.46
N THR A 310 -11.84 3.67 40.76
CA THR A 310 -11.35 3.75 42.16
C THR A 310 -12.13 4.77 42.98
N ILE A 311 -12.38 5.96 42.41
CA ILE A 311 -13.19 7.00 43.04
C ILE A 311 -14.63 6.51 43.34
N LYS A 312 -15.27 5.83 42.36
CA LYS A 312 -16.60 5.25 42.56
C LYS A 312 -16.61 4.21 43.66
N GLN A 313 -15.60 3.35 43.73
CA GLN A 313 -15.48 2.33 44.79
C GLN A 313 -15.28 2.96 46.18
N ALA A 314 -14.41 3.98 46.27
CA ALA A 314 -14.19 4.73 47.51
C ALA A 314 -15.49 5.41 48.02
N ASN A 315 -16.23 6.06 47.10
CA ASN A 315 -17.49 6.73 47.44
C ASN A 315 -18.62 5.74 47.80
N GLN A 316 -18.60 4.53 47.28
CA GLN A 316 -19.56 3.47 47.67
C GLN A 316 -19.21 2.84 49.03
N GLY A 317 -17.91 2.72 49.33
CA GLY A 317 -17.43 2.24 50.63
C GLY A 317 -17.73 3.21 51.77
N SER A 318 -17.71 4.53 51.52
CA SER A 318 -18.03 5.56 52.49
C SER A 318 -19.54 5.70 52.77
N ARG A 319 -20.43 5.24 51.89
CA ARG A 319 -21.90 5.22 52.09
C ARG A 319 -22.42 4.00 52.86
N ARG A 320 -21.57 3.02 53.13
CA ARG A 320 -21.90 1.79 53.84
C ARG A 320 -21.36 1.78 55.28
N ARG A 321 -20.74 2.85 55.71
CA ARG A 321 -20.40 3.12 57.10
C ARG A 321 -21.34 4.23 57.66
#